data_eb933e362ea44e3f45049655793d1965
#
_entry.id   eb933e362ea44e3f45049655793d1965
#
_cell.length_a   1.000
_cell.length_b   1.000
_cell.length_c   1.000
_cell.angle_alpha   90.00
_cell.angle_beta   90.00
_cell.angle_gamma   90.00
#
_symmetry.space_group_name_H-M   'P 1'
#
loop_
_entity.id
_entity.type
_entity.pdbx_description
1 polymer ?
#
loop_
_entity_poly.entity_id
_entity_poly.type
_entity_poly.pdbx_seq_one_letter_code
_entity_poly.pdbx_strand_id
1 'polypeptide(L)'
;KDRKEWTNRVEERYISDTTYANPVFSGIAGWFDRYPRIPYKRATSYTQNSYDKFKMAFPFLQTLSKGFKELLPWRFHNQMEAAKKIDERFLVPGTPFTTITVNKTFRTACHRDAGDFAEGLSNLLVLSNNGNYSGGYLVFPEVRVAVNVRPGDLLLVNNHEVIHGNTPIVLNDDVAERISLVCYLREGMLEKGSYEYENLRYKF
;
A
#
# COMPACT_ATOMS: atom_id res chain seq x y z
N LYS A 1 -9.59 17.10 -11.51
CA LYS A 1 -10.47 16.69 -10.41
C LYS A 1 -9.66 16.12 -9.27
N ASP A 2 -10.01 16.44 -8.03
CA ASP A 2 -9.36 15.94 -6.83
C ASP A 2 -9.55 14.42 -6.72
N ARG A 3 -8.53 13.70 -6.23
CA ARG A 3 -8.59 12.28 -5.87
C ARG A 3 -9.88 11.93 -5.12
N LYS A 4 -10.31 12.81 -4.25
CA LYS A 4 -11.52 12.66 -3.45
C LYS A 4 -12.79 12.49 -4.27
N GLU A 5 -12.89 13.11 -5.42
CA GLU A 5 -14.08 13.05 -6.29
C GLU A 5 -14.24 11.70 -7.01
N TRP A 6 -13.21 10.85 -7.00
CA TRP A 6 -13.16 9.60 -7.76
C TRP A 6 -13.11 8.36 -6.90
N THR A 7 -13.15 8.50 -5.58
CA THR A 7 -13.18 7.36 -4.67
C THR A 7 -14.55 7.22 -4.03
N ASN A 8 -15.06 6.01 -3.93
CA ASN A 8 -16.33 5.74 -3.26
C ASN A 8 -16.39 6.34 -1.85
N ARG A 9 -15.24 6.35 -1.17
CA ARG A 9 -15.12 6.90 0.18
C ARG A 9 -15.48 8.36 0.27
N VAL A 10 -15.30 9.11 -0.80
CA VAL A 10 -15.55 10.54 -0.76
C VAL A 10 -16.91 10.88 -1.28
N GLU A 11 -17.36 10.18 -2.31
CA GLU A 11 -18.70 10.32 -2.81
C GLU A 11 -19.72 10.17 -1.66
N GLU A 12 -19.53 9.17 -0.82
CA GLU A 12 -20.38 8.98 0.35
C GLU A 12 -20.26 10.04 1.44
N ARG A 13 -19.07 10.58 1.65
CA ARG A 13 -18.88 11.70 2.58
C ARG A 13 -19.62 12.96 2.19
N TYR A 14 -19.79 13.19 0.91
CA TYR A 14 -20.53 14.36 0.44
C TYR A 14 -22.04 14.13 0.42
N ILE A 15 -22.49 12.90 0.40
CA ILE A 15 -23.90 12.55 0.41
C ILE A 15 -24.48 12.58 1.83
N SER A 16 -23.66 12.34 2.85
CA SER A 16 -24.10 12.25 4.22
C SER A 16 -23.11 12.86 5.20
N ASP A 17 -23.54 13.79 6.00
CA ASP A 17 -22.76 14.39 7.10
C ASP A 17 -22.34 13.36 8.17
N THR A 18 -22.95 12.19 8.15
CA THR A 18 -22.71 11.09 9.09
C THR A 18 -21.88 9.97 8.51
N THR A 19 -21.25 10.15 7.38
CA THR A 19 -20.55 9.10 6.64
C THR A 19 -19.26 8.62 7.27
N TYR A 20 -19.37 8.11 8.41
CA TYR A 20 -18.35 7.25 8.98
C TYR A 20 -18.50 5.79 8.53
N ALA A 21 -19.65 5.41 8.04
CA ALA A 21 -19.97 4.10 7.45
C ALA A 21 -19.67 4.07 5.95
N ASN A 22 -18.49 4.46 5.58
CA ASN A 22 -18.04 4.33 4.21
C ASN A 22 -17.75 2.85 3.92
N PRO A 23 -18.44 2.19 2.97
CA PRO A 23 -18.26 0.78 2.64
C PRO A 23 -16.93 0.46 1.97
N VAL A 24 -16.02 1.40 1.87
CA VAL A 24 -14.70 1.17 1.32
C VAL A 24 -13.83 0.41 2.31
N PHE A 25 -13.52 -0.82 1.96
CA PHE A 25 -12.61 -1.66 2.71
C PHE A 25 -11.16 -1.38 2.29
N SER A 26 -10.52 -0.47 3.01
CA SER A 26 -9.11 -0.15 2.85
C SER A 26 -8.45 -0.06 4.22
N GLY A 27 -7.34 -0.75 4.37
CA GLY A 27 -6.56 -0.77 5.61
C GLY A 27 -5.07 -0.77 5.34
N ILE A 28 -4.30 -0.42 6.36
CA ILE A 28 -2.83 -0.45 6.32
C ILE A 28 -2.28 -1.32 7.46
N ALA A 29 -1.25 -2.09 7.15
CA ALA A 29 -0.45 -2.84 8.11
C ALA A 29 1.01 -2.41 8.04
N GLY A 30 1.79 -2.73 9.06
CA GLY A 30 3.21 -2.34 9.17
C GLY A 30 3.41 -1.06 9.95
N TRP A 31 4.38 -0.27 9.53
CA TRP A 31 4.81 0.93 10.23
C TRP A 31 4.82 2.12 9.29
N PHE A 32 4.54 3.30 9.83
CA PHE A 32 4.42 4.52 9.04
C PHE A 32 4.67 5.76 9.88
N ASP A 33 4.97 6.87 9.21
CA ASP A 33 4.87 8.23 9.70
C ASP A 33 3.68 8.93 9.03
N ARG A 34 3.23 10.04 9.56
CA ARG A 34 2.18 10.88 8.98
C ARG A 34 2.47 12.35 9.22
N TYR A 35 3.62 12.77 8.77
CA TYR A 35 4.01 14.19 8.84
C TYR A 35 2.96 15.09 8.15
N PRO A 36 2.62 16.28 8.66
CA PRO A 36 3.07 16.86 9.95
C PRO A 36 2.27 16.41 11.18
N ARG A 37 1.17 15.68 11.01
CA ARG A 37 0.26 15.34 12.12
C ARG A 37 0.86 14.35 13.10
N ILE A 38 1.64 13.42 12.60
CA ILE A 38 2.28 12.35 13.37
C ILE A 38 3.72 12.29 12.88
N PRO A 39 4.60 13.16 13.42
CA PRO A 39 5.98 13.29 12.94
C PRO A 39 6.92 12.29 13.61
N TYR A 40 6.44 11.08 13.87
CA TYR A 40 7.18 9.98 14.46
C TYR A 40 6.78 8.66 13.83
N LYS A 41 7.68 7.69 13.88
CA LYS A 41 7.44 6.33 13.35
C LYS A 41 6.61 5.53 14.35
N ARG A 42 5.60 4.87 13.86
CA ARG A 42 4.75 4.03 14.70
C ARG A 42 4.13 2.87 13.93
N ALA A 43 3.71 1.86 14.66
CA ALA A 43 2.87 0.81 14.10
C ALA A 43 1.50 1.36 13.66
N THR A 44 0.95 0.82 12.59
CA THR A 44 -0.46 1.05 12.24
C THR A 44 -1.36 0.49 13.33
N SER A 45 -2.60 0.96 13.44
CA SER A 45 -3.55 0.44 14.41
C SER A 45 -3.75 -1.08 14.28
N TYR A 46 -3.84 -1.57 13.04
CA TYR A 46 -3.92 -3.03 12.81
C TYR A 46 -2.70 -3.77 13.33
N THR A 47 -1.51 -3.30 13.03
CA THR A 47 -0.26 -3.92 13.49
C THR A 47 -0.14 -3.88 15.00
N GLN A 48 -0.52 -2.79 15.63
CA GLN A 48 -0.50 -2.66 17.09
C GLN A 48 -1.47 -3.63 17.79
N ASN A 49 -2.67 -3.80 17.24
CA ASN A 49 -3.73 -4.58 17.89
C ASN A 49 -3.77 -6.06 17.44
N SER A 50 -3.11 -6.40 16.34
CA SER A 50 -3.19 -7.73 15.72
C SER A 50 -1.83 -8.18 15.16
N TYR A 51 -0.75 -7.92 15.90
CA TYR A 51 0.60 -8.19 15.42
C TYR A 51 0.83 -9.67 15.06
N ASP A 52 0.28 -10.59 15.86
CA ASP A 52 0.43 -12.02 15.57
C ASP A 52 -0.24 -12.42 14.25
N LYS A 53 -1.39 -11.82 13.93
CA LYS A 53 -2.04 -12.02 12.61
C LYS A 53 -1.19 -11.40 11.49
N PHE A 54 -0.60 -10.24 11.73
CA PHE A 54 0.28 -9.63 10.75
C PHE A 54 1.53 -10.46 10.48
N LYS A 55 2.14 -11.03 11.52
CA LYS A 55 3.28 -11.96 11.38
C LYS A 55 2.99 -13.16 10.50
N MET A 56 1.77 -13.68 10.52
CA MET A 56 1.38 -14.80 9.64
C MET A 56 1.49 -14.46 8.15
N ALA A 57 1.43 -13.17 7.79
CA ALA A 57 1.61 -12.74 6.41
C ALA A 57 3.08 -12.59 5.98
N PHE A 58 4.04 -12.60 6.91
CA PHE A 58 5.46 -12.37 6.58
C PHE A 58 6.03 -13.30 5.52
N PRO A 59 5.80 -14.64 5.56
CA PRO A 59 6.30 -15.53 4.51
C PRO A 59 5.79 -15.15 3.12
N PHE A 60 4.52 -14.73 3.03
CA PHE A 60 3.93 -14.26 1.79
C PHE A 60 4.56 -12.95 1.31
N LEU A 61 4.75 -11.97 2.20
CA LEU A 61 5.39 -10.69 1.88
C LEU A 61 6.86 -10.87 1.47
N GLN A 62 7.56 -11.83 2.08
CA GLN A 62 8.91 -12.22 1.69
C GLN A 62 8.96 -12.84 0.29
N THR A 63 7.92 -13.59 -0.09
CA THR A 63 7.79 -14.13 -1.47
C THR A 63 7.63 -12.99 -2.48
N LEU A 64 6.83 -11.96 -2.19
CA LEU A 64 6.71 -10.78 -3.04
C LEU A 64 8.06 -10.04 -3.16
N SER A 65 8.75 -9.87 -2.03
CA SER A 65 10.08 -9.26 -2.00
C SER A 65 11.10 -10.05 -2.85
N LYS A 66 11.01 -11.38 -2.83
CA LYS A 66 11.83 -12.25 -3.70
C LYS A 66 11.51 -12.03 -5.18
N GLY A 67 10.23 -11.97 -5.55
CA GLY A 67 9.80 -11.63 -6.91
C GLY A 67 10.33 -10.27 -7.36
N PHE A 68 10.30 -9.25 -6.49
CA PHE A 68 10.91 -7.96 -6.78
C PHE A 68 12.42 -8.09 -7.07
N LYS A 69 13.14 -8.82 -6.23
CA LYS A 69 14.57 -9.08 -6.42
C LYS A 69 14.89 -9.80 -7.73
N GLU A 70 14.07 -10.76 -8.12
CA GLU A 70 14.25 -11.53 -9.36
C GLU A 70 13.96 -10.70 -10.62
N LEU A 71 12.90 -9.87 -10.58
CA LEU A 71 12.48 -9.06 -11.71
C LEU A 71 13.39 -7.85 -11.94
N LEU A 72 13.79 -7.14 -10.88
CA LEU A 72 14.56 -5.90 -10.94
C LEU A 72 15.64 -5.86 -9.85
N PRO A 73 16.69 -6.70 -9.95
CA PRO A 73 17.67 -6.93 -8.87
C PRO A 73 18.39 -5.66 -8.42
N TRP A 74 18.73 -4.76 -9.33
CA TRP A 74 19.42 -3.52 -8.97
C TRP A 74 18.51 -2.52 -8.24
N ARG A 75 17.23 -2.39 -8.64
CA ARG A 75 16.24 -1.57 -7.93
C ARG A 75 15.96 -2.13 -6.55
N PHE A 76 15.81 -3.45 -6.46
CA PHE A 76 15.66 -4.13 -5.18
C PHE A 76 16.85 -3.86 -4.26
N HIS A 77 18.08 -3.98 -4.78
CA HIS A 77 19.29 -3.72 -3.99
C HIS A 77 19.31 -2.28 -3.45
N ASN A 78 19.06 -1.29 -4.30
CA ASN A 78 19.02 0.11 -3.88
C ASN A 78 17.95 0.36 -2.79
N GLN A 79 16.77 -0.20 -2.94
CA GLN A 79 15.71 -0.05 -1.94
C GLN A 79 16.03 -0.78 -0.64
N MET A 80 16.71 -1.93 -0.69
CA MET A 80 17.20 -2.63 0.50
C MET A 80 18.29 -1.82 1.23
N GLU A 81 19.22 -1.17 0.49
CA GLU A 81 20.24 -0.31 1.10
C GLU A 81 19.60 0.92 1.77
N ALA A 82 18.54 1.49 1.18
CA ALA A 82 17.76 2.52 1.84
C ALA A 82 17.07 1.97 3.11
N ALA A 83 16.43 0.80 3.02
CA ALA A 83 15.75 0.16 4.14
C ALA A 83 16.68 -0.16 5.33
N LYS A 84 17.95 -0.51 5.09
CA LYS A 84 18.96 -0.74 6.15
C LYS A 84 19.23 0.49 7.03
N LYS A 85 18.83 1.69 6.61
CA LYS A 85 18.93 2.91 7.41
C LYS A 85 17.83 2.99 8.49
N ILE A 86 16.81 2.17 8.36
CA ILE A 86 15.66 2.08 9.27
C ILE A 86 15.97 1.02 10.33
N ASP A 87 15.56 1.27 11.57
CA ASP A 87 15.58 0.23 12.60
C ASP A 87 14.76 -0.98 12.14
N GLU A 88 15.36 -2.17 12.15
CA GLU A 88 14.77 -3.39 11.60
C GLU A 88 13.37 -3.73 12.15
N ARG A 89 13.06 -3.25 13.35
CA ARG A 89 11.77 -3.42 14.01
C ARG A 89 10.64 -2.61 13.36
N PHE A 90 10.97 -1.71 12.43
CA PHE A 90 10.03 -0.98 11.58
C PHE A 90 9.92 -1.53 10.16
N LEU A 91 10.46 -2.72 9.91
CA LEU A 91 10.43 -3.38 8.62
C LEU A 91 9.71 -4.73 8.70
N VAL A 92 9.11 -5.14 7.60
CA VAL A 92 8.76 -6.54 7.43
C VAL A 92 10.06 -7.34 7.28
N PRO A 93 10.34 -8.32 8.13
CA PRO A 93 11.63 -8.98 8.17
C PRO A 93 12.07 -9.54 6.81
N GLY A 94 13.30 -9.24 6.41
CA GLY A 94 13.88 -9.72 5.15
C GLY A 94 13.35 -9.05 3.89
N THR A 95 12.63 -7.93 4.02
CA THR A 95 12.06 -7.20 2.90
C THR A 95 12.40 -5.69 2.98
N PRO A 96 12.30 -4.95 1.87
CA PRO A 96 12.41 -3.50 1.89
C PRO A 96 11.07 -2.79 2.18
N PHE A 97 10.12 -3.44 2.86
CA PHE A 97 8.78 -2.91 3.08
C PHE A 97 8.58 -2.45 4.52
N THR A 98 8.11 -1.22 4.68
CA THR A 98 7.62 -0.69 5.96
C THR A 98 6.12 -0.82 6.09
N THR A 99 5.39 -0.67 4.98
CA THR A 99 3.94 -0.51 5.00
C THR A 99 3.30 -1.35 3.89
N ILE A 100 2.16 -1.91 4.23
CA ILE A 100 1.32 -2.67 3.31
C ILE A 100 -0.08 -2.06 3.32
N THR A 101 -0.57 -1.63 2.16
CA THR A 101 -1.96 -1.23 1.96
C THR A 101 -2.75 -2.41 1.42
N VAL A 102 -3.90 -2.67 2.00
CA VAL A 102 -4.83 -3.72 1.58
C VAL A 102 -6.15 -3.06 1.21
N ASN A 103 -6.59 -3.27 -0.02
CA ASN A 103 -7.84 -2.72 -0.53
C ASN A 103 -8.73 -3.86 -1.04
N LYS A 104 -9.97 -3.92 -0.56
CA LYS A 104 -10.97 -4.87 -1.06
C LYS A 104 -11.96 -4.12 -1.95
N THR A 105 -12.03 -4.49 -3.22
CA THR A 105 -12.95 -3.95 -4.23
C THR A 105 -12.97 -2.40 -4.24
N PHE A 106 -11.81 -1.79 -4.06
CA PHE A 106 -11.69 -0.36 -3.90
C PHE A 106 -11.20 0.32 -5.19
N ARG A 107 -12.07 1.13 -5.78
CA ARG A 107 -11.73 2.03 -6.87
C ARG A 107 -10.97 3.25 -6.33
N THR A 108 -9.79 3.50 -6.86
CA THR A 108 -8.97 4.66 -6.50
C THR A 108 -8.97 5.68 -7.63
N ALA A 109 -9.22 6.95 -7.32
CA ALA A 109 -9.03 8.05 -8.25
C ALA A 109 -7.55 8.20 -8.63
N CYS A 110 -7.29 8.87 -9.75
CA CYS A 110 -5.92 9.15 -10.19
C CYS A 110 -5.20 10.04 -9.18
N HIS A 111 -4.00 9.62 -8.75
CA HIS A 111 -3.16 10.29 -7.76
C HIS A 111 -1.71 9.82 -7.88
N ARG A 112 -0.83 10.46 -7.10
CA ARG A 112 0.51 9.96 -6.78
C ARG A 112 0.59 9.62 -5.29
N ASP A 113 1.40 8.64 -4.94
CA ASP A 113 1.65 8.27 -3.53
C ASP A 113 2.85 9.04 -2.99
N ALA A 114 2.61 10.29 -2.61
CA ALA A 114 3.65 11.24 -2.18
C ALA A 114 4.46 10.78 -0.94
N GLY A 115 4.01 9.77 -0.22
CA GLY A 115 4.72 9.22 0.94
C GLY A 115 5.59 8.01 0.64
N ASP A 116 5.58 7.50 -0.58
CA ASP A 116 6.42 6.38 -0.98
C ASP A 116 7.85 6.85 -1.27
N PHE A 117 8.81 5.97 -1.05
CA PHE A 117 10.22 6.23 -1.35
C PHE A 117 10.40 6.54 -2.84
N ALA A 118 10.87 7.74 -3.17
CA ALA A 118 10.89 8.26 -4.53
C ALA A 118 11.72 7.41 -5.50
N GLU A 119 12.86 6.88 -5.05
CA GLU A 119 13.73 6.01 -5.85
C GLU A 119 13.30 4.55 -5.84
N GLY A 120 12.25 4.23 -5.07
CA GLY A 120 11.76 2.88 -4.85
C GLY A 120 10.68 2.44 -5.83
N LEU A 121 10.24 1.20 -5.65
CA LEU A 121 9.09 0.64 -6.33
C LEU A 121 8.13 0.05 -5.31
N SER A 122 6.86 0.33 -5.52
CA SER A 122 5.77 -0.35 -4.82
C SER A 122 5.48 -1.66 -5.51
N ASN A 123 5.26 -2.70 -4.71
CA ASN A 123 4.92 -4.04 -5.17
C ASN A 123 3.41 -4.21 -5.07
N LEU A 124 2.72 -4.18 -6.19
CA LEU A 124 1.28 -4.36 -6.28
C LEU A 124 0.94 -5.79 -6.68
N LEU A 125 0.10 -6.44 -5.89
CA LEU A 125 -0.44 -7.77 -6.16
C LEU A 125 -1.96 -7.73 -6.09
N VAL A 126 -2.61 -8.48 -6.97
CA VAL A 126 -4.05 -8.71 -6.92
C VAL A 126 -4.35 -10.14 -6.49
N LEU A 127 -5.33 -10.30 -5.63
CA LEU A 127 -5.89 -11.57 -5.20
C LEU A 127 -7.39 -11.58 -5.45
N SER A 128 -7.94 -12.75 -5.68
CA SER A 128 -9.38 -12.99 -5.78
C SER A 128 -9.69 -14.42 -5.35
N ASN A 129 -10.86 -14.63 -4.79
CA ASN A 129 -11.31 -15.97 -4.42
C ASN A 129 -11.73 -16.82 -5.65
N ASN A 130 -12.37 -16.20 -6.66
CA ASN A 130 -12.86 -16.90 -7.85
C ASN A 130 -12.52 -16.20 -9.17
N GLY A 131 -11.94 -14.99 -9.13
CA GLY A 131 -11.60 -14.21 -10.32
C GLY A 131 -12.80 -13.65 -11.09
N ASN A 132 -14.02 -13.81 -10.59
CA ASN A 132 -15.25 -13.42 -11.28
C ASN A 132 -15.58 -11.93 -11.07
N TYR A 133 -14.72 -11.09 -11.60
CA TYR A 133 -14.90 -9.64 -11.63
C TYR A 133 -14.43 -9.07 -12.99
N SER A 134 -14.91 -7.89 -13.31
CA SER A 134 -14.48 -7.11 -14.47
C SER A 134 -13.97 -5.73 -14.06
N GLY A 135 -13.23 -5.07 -14.96
CA GLY A 135 -12.58 -3.80 -14.64
C GLY A 135 -11.40 -3.94 -13.70
N GLY A 136 -11.13 -2.89 -12.90
CA GLY A 136 -10.00 -2.85 -11.97
C GLY A 136 -8.64 -2.71 -12.65
N TYR A 137 -8.60 -2.25 -13.89
CA TYR A 137 -7.35 -1.95 -14.60
C TYR A 137 -6.61 -0.84 -13.87
N LEU A 138 -5.33 -1.03 -13.63
CA LEU A 138 -4.46 0.04 -13.17
C LEU A 138 -4.14 0.95 -14.36
N VAL A 139 -4.51 2.22 -14.26
CA VAL A 139 -4.35 3.19 -15.36
C VAL A 139 -3.28 4.21 -15.03
N PHE A 140 -2.50 4.56 -16.04
CA PHE A 140 -1.44 5.56 -16.04
C PHE A 140 -1.75 6.61 -17.11
N PRO A 141 -2.55 7.65 -16.77
CA PRO A 141 -3.07 8.59 -17.78
C PRO A 141 -1.98 9.36 -18.53
N GLU A 142 -0.88 9.70 -17.85
CA GLU A 142 0.23 10.47 -18.46
C GLU A 142 0.89 9.73 -19.62
N VAL A 143 0.96 8.40 -19.54
CA VAL A 143 1.56 7.55 -20.57
C VAL A 143 0.51 6.77 -21.39
N ARG A 144 -0.79 7.00 -21.13
CA ARG A 144 -1.92 6.36 -21.82
C ARG A 144 -1.88 4.83 -21.78
N VAL A 145 -1.44 4.28 -20.63
CA VAL A 145 -1.36 2.83 -20.42
C VAL A 145 -2.41 2.40 -19.41
N ALA A 146 -3.03 1.26 -19.65
CA ALA A 146 -3.87 0.54 -18.72
C ALA A 146 -3.37 -0.90 -18.60
N VAL A 147 -3.11 -1.33 -17.38
CA VAL A 147 -2.59 -2.67 -17.08
C VAL A 147 -3.69 -3.50 -16.43
N ASN A 148 -4.01 -4.63 -17.04
CA ASN A 148 -4.97 -5.59 -16.48
C ASN A 148 -4.27 -6.49 -15.47
N VAL A 149 -4.07 -5.98 -14.26
CA VAL A 149 -3.47 -6.75 -13.17
C VAL A 149 -4.48 -7.77 -12.65
N ARG A 150 -4.21 -9.04 -12.91
CA ARG A 150 -5.10 -10.15 -12.55
C ARG A 150 -4.62 -10.87 -11.27
N PRO A 151 -5.47 -11.74 -10.67
CA PRO A 151 -5.08 -12.50 -9.49
C PRO A 151 -3.78 -13.30 -9.72
N GLY A 152 -2.80 -13.09 -8.84
CA GLY A 152 -1.47 -13.69 -8.93
C GLY A 152 -0.41 -12.85 -9.63
N ASP A 153 -0.80 -11.81 -10.36
CA ASP A 153 0.16 -10.91 -11.02
C ASP A 153 0.87 -10.02 -10.00
N LEU A 154 2.18 -9.92 -10.11
CA LEU A 154 3.01 -8.97 -9.40
C LEU A 154 3.40 -7.82 -10.34
N LEU A 155 2.99 -6.61 -10.03
CA LEU A 155 3.36 -5.40 -10.74
C LEU A 155 4.30 -4.55 -9.87
N LEU A 156 5.43 -4.16 -10.44
CA LEU A 156 6.38 -3.22 -9.83
C LEU A 156 6.18 -1.84 -10.45
N VAL A 157 5.91 -0.84 -9.63
CA VAL A 157 5.59 0.51 -10.10
C VAL A 157 6.12 1.58 -9.17
N ASN A 158 6.64 2.68 -9.73
CA ASN A 158 6.98 3.87 -8.94
C ASN A 158 5.72 4.73 -8.74
N ASN A 159 4.96 4.42 -7.69
CA ASN A 159 3.73 5.13 -7.35
C ASN A 159 3.96 6.57 -6.89
N HIS A 160 5.18 6.91 -6.50
CA HIS A 160 5.56 8.27 -6.12
C HIS A 160 5.58 9.21 -7.33
N GLU A 161 6.14 8.75 -8.44
CA GLU A 161 6.37 9.59 -9.62
C GLU A 161 5.21 9.58 -10.61
N VAL A 162 4.55 8.43 -10.80
CA VAL A 162 3.53 8.29 -11.84
C VAL A 162 2.12 8.53 -11.31
N ILE A 163 1.34 9.32 -12.05
CA ILE A 163 -0.11 9.41 -11.80
C ILE A 163 -0.74 8.07 -12.15
N HIS A 164 -1.42 7.49 -11.17
CA HIS A 164 -2.09 6.21 -11.33
C HIS A 164 -3.44 6.20 -10.61
N GLY A 165 -4.29 5.30 -11.04
CA GLY A 165 -5.60 5.05 -10.46
C GLY A 165 -6.15 3.76 -11.03
N ASN A 166 -7.37 3.39 -10.70
CA ASN A 166 -7.96 2.20 -11.31
C ASN A 166 -9.38 2.44 -11.84
N THR A 167 -9.71 1.72 -12.89
CA THR A 167 -11.07 1.71 -13.44
C THR A 167 -12.05 1.11 -12.45
N PRO A 168 -13.37 1.35 -12.60
CA PRO A 168 -14.38 0.69 -11.77
C PRO A 168 -14.17 -0.83 -11.73
N ILE A 169 -14.46 -1.40 -10.56
CA ILE A 169 -14.44 -2.84 -10.33
C ILE A 169 -15.88 -3.29 -10.21
N VAL A 170 -16.28 -4.23 -11.04
CA VAL A 170 -17.60 -4.82 -11.01
C VAL A 170 -17.46 -6.28 -10.61
N LEU A 171 -18.07 -6.67 -9.51
CA LEU A 171 -18.17 -8.06 -9.10
C LEU A 171 -19.32 -8.69 -9.90
N ASN A 172 -19.08 -9.82 -10.54
CA ASN A 172 -20.05 -10.47 -11.43
C ASN A 172 -20.93 -11.49 -10.72
N ASP A 173 -20.65 -11.75 -9.44
CA ASP A 173 -21.50 -12.54 -8.53
C ASP A 173 -21.36 -12.05 -7.09
N ASP A 174 -22.27 -12.50 -6.22
CA ASP A 174 -22.36 -12.08 -4.83
C ASP A 174 -21.22 -12.59 -3.92
N VAL A 175 -20.46 -13.57 -4.39
CA VAL A 175 -19.36 -14.18 -3.65
C VAL A 175 -18.00 -13.72 -4.15
N ALA A 176 -17.95 -13.04 -5.29
CA ALA A 176 -16.71 -12.55 -5.85
C ALA A 176 -16.02 -11.52 -4.95
N GLU A 177 -14.72 -11.62 -4.82
CA GLU A 177 -13.91 -10.67 -4.09
C GLU A 177 -12.65 -10.33 -4.89
N ARG A 178 -12.26 -9.06 -4.88
CA ARG A 178 -10.99 -8.60 -5.40
C ARG A 178 -10.24 -7.84 -4.31
N ILE A 179 -9.07 -8.32 -3.98
CA ILE A 179 -8.17 -7.69 -3.02
C ILE A 179 -6.92 -7.23 -3.77
N SER A 180 -6.48 -6.01 -3.53
CA SER A 180 -5.16 -5.56 -3.95
C SER A 180 -4.30 -5.25 -2.74
N LEU A 181 -3.05 -5.72 -2.79
CA LEU A 181 -2.02 -5.40 -1.82
C LEU A 181 -0.99 -4.50 -2.50
N VAL A 182 -0.56 -3.48 -1.77
CA VAL A 182 0.55 -2.62 -2.19
C VAL A 182 1.57 -2.61 -1.06
N CYS A 183 2.76 -3.18 -1.31
CA CYS A 183 3.86 -3.23 -0.36
C CYS A 183 4.91 -2.20 -0.76
N TYR A 184 5.29 -1.32 0.16
CA TYR A 184 6.17 -0.20 -0.15
C TYR A 184 7.06 0.21 1.02
N LEU A 185 8.11 0.96 0.68
CA LEU A 185 8.96 1.68 1.61
C LEU A 185 8.45 3.12 1.71
N ARG A 186 8.20 3.61 2.91
CA ARG A 186 7.82 5.02 3.10
C ARG A 186 9.06 5.89 3.24
N GLU A 187 9.07 7.02 2.55
CA GLU A 187 10.16 8.02 2.57
C GLU A 187 10.44 8.51 4.00
N GLY A 188 9.41 8.92 4.73
CA GLY A 188 9.56 9.44 6.10
C GLY A 188 10.10 8.42 7.11
N MET A 189 10.12 7.14 6.78
CA MET A 189 10.72 6.11 7.62
C MET A 189 12.25 6.08 7.52
N LEU A 190 12.83 6.71 6.49
CA LEU A 190 14.29 6.80 6.31
C LEU A 190 14.96 7.77 7.29
N GLU A 191 14.19 8.68 7.89
CA GLU A 191 14.72 9.58 8.90
C GLU A 191 15.28 8.78 10.09
N LYS A 192 16.38 9.27 10.65
CA LYS A 192 17.08 8.60 11.74
C LYS A 192 16.28 8.66 13.05
N GLY A 193 15.94 7.52 13.59
CA GLY A 193 15.30 7.35 14.89
C GLY A 193 15.28 5.87 15.25
N SER A 194 15.83 5.52 16.42
CA SER A 194 15.73 4.14 16.93
C SER A 194 14.29 3.85 17.34
N TYR A 195 13.97 2.58 17.44
CA TYR A 195 12.65 2.14 17.91
C TYR A 195 12.32 2.71 19.29
N GLU A 196 13.29 2.77 20.20
CA GLU A 196 13.13 3.33 21.54
C GLU A 196 12.84 4.83 21.50
N TYR A 197 13.60 5.57 20.69
CA TYR A 197 13.40 7.01 20.51
C TYR A 197 12.02 7.35 19.95
N GLU A 198 11.59 6.65 18.90
CA GLU A 198 10.29 6.87 18.28
C GLU A 198 9.12 6.50 19.21
N ASN A 199 9.26 5.44 20.01
CA ASN A 199 8.27 5.09 21.04
C ASN A 199 8.19 6.11 22.18
N LEU A 200 9.28 6.77 22.53
CA LEU A 200 9.24 7.89 23.48
C LEU A 200 8.44 9.05 22.88
N ARG A 201 8.71 9.43 21.64
CA ARG A 201 7.97 10.49 20.94
C ARG A 201 6.48 10.21 20.83
N TYR A 202 6.10 8.95 20.72
CA TYR A 202 4.69 8.52 20.66
C TYR A 202 3.93 8.75 21.96
N LYS A 203 4.63 8.74 23.09
CA LYS A 203 4.03 8.88 24.43
C LYS A 203 3.81 10.33 24.87
N PHE A 204 4.40 11.29 24.20
CA PHE A 204 4.28 12.73 24.42
C PHE A 204 3.56 13.43 23.27
#